data_546a599d25dc4b64d43c586717893edc
#
_entry.id   546a599d25dc4b64d43c586717893edc
#
_cell.length_a   1.000
_cell.length_b   1.000
_cell.length_c   1.000
_cell.angle_alpha   90.00
_cell.angle_beta   90.00
_cell.angle_gamma   90.00
#
_symmetry.space_group_name_H-M   'P 1'
#
loop_
_entity.id
_entity.type
_entity.pdbx_description
1 polymer ?
#
loop_
_entity_poly.entity_id
_entity_poly.type
_entity_poly.pdbx_seq_one_letter_code
_entity_poly.pdbx_strand_id
1 'polypeptide(L)'
;MTSMDVRAVPGVPESELDAATLAALPDSAPPAPWDCACSAVVWVARATPAAADALHPDIRASGRTVAVVGAMVRYLDTPVGSYDEVLGAVAVLHRGRARGSVPFMAVDSLASLVGGRMNWSLPKSLAEFTGAPAAGSTMSASGAGWRVSATARTGGPAVPVKLAGRLAQWWPDGIVRESVLQSKGSMHPALVRVEVESTGPLADWLRPGLHVGAVIERAKFLLPEATEGA
;
A
#
# COMPACT_ATOMS: atom_id res chain seq x y z
N MET A 1 -9.88 -18.11 19.73
CA MET A 1 -9.82 -17.02 18.74
C MET A 1 -10.05 -17.65 17.37
N THR A 2 -11.11 -17.29 16.68
CA THR A 2 -11.38 -17.77 15.32
C THR A 2 -10.29 -17.20 14.42
N SER A 3 -9.56 -18.07 13.69
CA SER A 3 -8.55 -17.63 12.72
C SER A 3 -9.24 -16.78 11.68
N MET A 4 -8.69 -15.60 11.40
CA MET A 4 -9.19 -14.71 10.34
C MET A 4 -9.04 -15.43 8.98
N ASP A 5 -10.12 -15.48 8.18
CA ASP A 5 -10.02 -15.96 6.81
C ASP A 5 -9.30 -14.91 5.94
N VAL A 6 -8.05 -15.19 5.60
CA VAL A 6 -7.23 -14.30 4.76
C VAL A 6 -7.81 -14.09 3.35
N ARG A 7 -8.73 -14.98 2.89
CA ARG A 7 -9.40 -14.87 1.59
C ARG A 7 -10.46 -13.78 1.60
N ALA A 8 -11.06 -13.53 2.75
CA ALA A 8 -12.16 -12.58 2.90
C ALA A 8 -11.70 -11.10 3.03
N VAL A 9 -10.39 -10.83 2.98
CA VAL A 9 -9.87 -9.46 2.98
C VAL A 9 -10.27 -8.75 1.68
N PRO A 10 -11.05 -7.66 1.74
CA PRO A 10 -11.54 -6.97 0.55
C PRO A 10 -10.43 -6.18 -0.14
N GLY A 11 -10.43 -6.22 -1.46
CA GLY A 11 -9.53 -5.45 -2.33
C GLY A 11 -10.11 -5.33 -3.73
N VAL A 12 -9.41 -4.65 -4.62
CA VAL A 12 -9.74 -4.66 -6.06
C VAL A 12 -9.44 -6.04 -6.68
N PRO A 13 -10.01 -6.37 -7.84
CA PRO A 13 -9.79 -7.68 -8.49
C PRO A 13 -8.31 -8.06 -8.65
N GLU A 14 -7.43 -7.09 -8.89
CA GLU A 14 -5.99 -7.31 -9.01
C GLU A 14 -5.31 -7.77 -7.69
N SER A 15 -6.03 -7.72 -6.57
CA SER A 15 -5.58 -8.20 -5.25
C SER A 15 -6.14 -9.58 -4.89
N GLU A 16 -6.87 -10.23 -5.78
CA GLU A 16 -7.38 -11.58 -5.57
C GLU A 16 -6.23 -12.60 -5.53
N LEU A 17 -6.41 -13.62 -4.68
CA LEU A 17 -5.44 -14.71 -4.55
C LEU A 17 -5.88 -15.89 -5.41
N ASP A 18 -5.00 -16.36 -6.28
CA ASP A 18 -5.22 -17.57 -7.03
C ASP A 18 -5.06 -18.83 -6.14
N ALA A 19 -5.49 -19.98 -6.67
CA ALA A 19 -5.47 -21.25 -5.95
C ALA A 19 -4.04 -21.71 -5.60
N ALA A 20 -3.06 -21.41 -6.45
CA ALA A 20 -1.65 -21.78 -6.23
C ALA A 20 -1.07 -20.95 -5.08
N THR A 21 -1.28 -19.64 -5.09
CA THR A 21 -0.90 -18.75 -3.99
C THR A 21 -1.54 -19.19 -2.68
N LEU A 22 -2.85 -19.47 -2.68
CA LEU A 22 -3.57 -19.92 -1.49
C LEU A 22 -3.02 -21.23 -0.91
N ALA A 23 -2.59 -22.16 -1.77
CA ALA A 23 -2.01 -23.43 -1.34
C ALA A 23 -0.59 -23.28 -0.79
N ALA A 24 0.12 -22.20 -1.13
CA ALA A 24 1.49 -21.93 -0.70
C ALA A 24 1.58 -21.02 0.53
N LEU A 25 0.45 -20.50 1.04
CA LEU A 25 0.46 -19.60 2.18
C LEU A 25 1.00 -20.28 3.44
N PRO A 26 1.88 -19.63 4.20
CA PRO A 26 2.24 -20.09 5.53
C PRO A 26 1.05 -19.99 6.49
N ASP A 27 0.99 -20.91 7.46
CA ASP A 27 -0.12 -20.98 8.43
C ASP A 27 -0.17 -19.78 9.39
N SER A 28 0.93 -19.03 9.51
CA SER A 28 1.04 -17.89 10.42
C SER A 28 2.08 -16.89 9.95
N ALA A 29 2.00 -15.69 10.51
CA ALA A 29 3.01 -14.65 10.37
C ALA A 29 3.27 -13.98 11.74
N PRO A 30 4.41 -13.29 11.91
CA PRO A 30 4.66 -12.50 13.10
C PRO A 30 3.50 -11.53 13.40
N PRO A 31 3.05 -11.41 14.66
CA PRO A 31 1.99 -10.47 15.02
C PRO A 31 2.46 -9.01 14.90
N ALA A 32 1.51 -8.08 14.88
CA ALA A 32 1.79 -6.66 15.09
C ALA A 32 2.35 -6.42 16.51
N PRO A 33 3.14 -5.35 16.75
CA PRO A 33 3.54 -4.33 15.78
C PRO A 33 4.72 -4.75 14.91
N TRP A 34 4.84 -4.15 13.71
CA TRP A 34 6.03 -4.32 12.88
C TRP A 34 6.88 -3.04 12.85
N ASP A 35 8.16 -3.16 13.22
CA ASP A 35 9.20 -2.13 13.00
C ASP A 35 9.88 -2.45 11.66
N CYS A 36 9.86 -1.48 10.75
CA CYS A 36 10.29 -1.68 9.38
C CYS A 36 11.29 -0.60 8.96
N ALA A 37 12.27 -1.01 8.16
CA ALA A 37 13.14 -0.10 7.43
C ALA A 37 12.94 -0.28 5.92
N CYS A 38 12.82 0.82 5.18
CA CYS A 38 12.57 0.77 3.74
C CYS A 38 13.19 1.92 2.98
N SER A 39 13.29 1.74 1.64
CA SER A 39 13.37 2.81 0.65
C SER A 39 12.11 2.80 -0.21
N ALA A 40 11.72 3.95 -0.77
CA ALA A 40 10.49 4.04 -1.55
C ALA A 40 10.50 5.17 -2.58
N VAL A 41 9.71 5.00 -3.64
CA VAL A 41 9.19 6.07 -4.48
C VAL A 41 7.70 6.18 -4.17
N VAL A 42 7.25 7.37 -3.77
CA VAL A 42 5.85 7.66 -3.48
C VAL A 42 5.34 8.76 -4.39
N TRP A 43 4.06 8.70 -4.77
CA TRP A 43 3.40 9.75 -5.55
C TRP A 43 2.00 10.02 -5.05
N VAL A 44 1.49 11.21 -5.36
CA VAL A 44 0.14 11.64 -4.98
C VAL A 44 -0.58 12.15 -6.21
N ALA A 45 -1.80 11.69 -6.39
CA ALA A 45 -2.71 12.14 -7.43
C ALA A 45 -4.06 12.58 -6.81
N ARG A 46 -4.78 13.45 -7.52
CA ARG A 46 -6.15 13.78 -7.13
C ARG A 46 -7.05 12.56 -7.34
N ALA A 47 -7.90 12.27 -6.37
CA ALA A 47 -8.86 11.18 -6.48
C ALA A 47 -9.90 11.42 -7.61
N THR A 48 -10.31 10.33 -8.24
CA THR A 48 -11.40 10.27 -9.22
C THR A 48 -12.60 9.53 -8.61
N PRO A 49 -13.76 9.52 -9.26
CA PRO A 49 -14.87 8.64 -8.87
C PRO A 49 -14.42 7.16 -8.81
N ALA A 50 -13.63 6.69 -9.77
CA ALA A 50 -13.09 5.32 -9.76
C ALA A 50 -12.25 5.01 -8.51
N ALA A 51 -11.53 5.98 -7.95
CA ALA A 51 -10.82 5.80 -6.69
C ALA A 51 -11.77 5.61 -5.49
N ALA A 52 -12.93 6.23 -5.50
CA ALA A 52 -13.95 5.99 -4.49
C ALA A 52 -14.60 4.61 -4.66
N ASP A 53 -14.79 4.16 -5.89
CA ASP A 53 -15.38 2.84 -6.19
C ASP A 53 -14.44 1.68 -5.85
N ALA A 54 -13.12 1.92 -5.80
CA ALA A 54 -12.12 0.96 -5.34
C ALA A 54 -12.20 0.67 -3.83
N LEU A 55 -12.82 1.56 -3.04
CA LEU A 55 -12.96 1.40 -1.59
C LEU A 55 -14.10 0.44 -1.22
N HIS A 56 -13.93 -0.27 -0.11
CA HIS A 56 -15.07 -0.97 0.51
C HIS A 56 -16.23 0.03 0.79
N PRO A 57 -17.51 -0.36 0.56
CA PRO A 57 -18.65 0.54 0.70
C PRO A 57 -18.71 1.31 2.03
N ASP A 58 -18.41 0.66 3.16
CA ASP A 58 -18.43 1.29 4.49
C ASP A 58 -17.34 2.36 4.64
N ILE A 59 -16.15 2.12 4.08
CA ILE A 59 -15.07 3.12 4.06
C ILE A 59 -15.48 4.30 3.16
N ARG A 60 -16.02 4.01 1.97
CA ARG A 60 -16.49 5.02 1.03
C ARG A 60 -17.59 5.88 1.64
N ALA A 61 -18.59 5.27 2.28
CA ALA A 61 -19.70 5.97 2.91
C ALA A 61 -19.29 6.84 4.11
N SER A 62 -18.13 6.57 4.71
CA SER A 62 -17.70 7.27 5.92
C SER A 62 -17.15 8.67 5.68
N GLY A 63 -16.86 9.08 4.43
CA GLY A 63 -16.28 10.39 4.17
C GLY A 63 -16.07 10.71 2.70
N ARG A 64 -15.35 11.80 2.42
CA ARG A 64 -15.08 12.26 1.05
C ARG A 64 -13.69 11.80 0.60
N THR A 65 -13.64 11.11 -0.53
CA THR A 65 -12.38 10.74 -1.19
C THR A 65 -11.67 11.97 -1.75
N VAL A 66 -10.40 12.16 -1.43
CA VAL A 66 -9.67 13.40 -1.75
C VAL A 66 -8.40 13.17 -2.58
N ALA A 67 -7.67 12.09 -2.36
CA ALA A 67 -6.43 11.81 -3.06
C ALA A 67 -6.19 10.31 -3.22
N VAL A 68 -5.33 9.98 -4.16
CA VAL A 68 -4.71 8.65 -4.28
C VAL A 68 -3.23 8.80 -3.97
N VAL A 69 -2.71 7.89 -3.17
CA VAL A 69 -1.28 7.76 -2.88
C VAL A 69 -0.82 6.41 -3.42
N GLY A 70 0.13 6.43 -4.32
CA GLY A 70 0.78 5.21 -4.77
C GLY A 70 2.21 5.13 -4.25
N ALA A 71 2.72 3.91 -4.09
CA ALA A 71 4.11 3.71 -3.71
C ALA A 71 4.69 2.44 -4.31
N MET A 72 5.99 2.50 -4.63
CA MET A 72 6.90 1.36 -4.82
C MET A 72 7.86 1.36 -3.66
N VAL A 73 7.92 0.27 -2.91
CA VAL A 73 8.67 0.17 -1.67
C VAL A 73 9.60 -1.03 -1.72
N ARG A 74 10.82 -0.85 -1.27
CA ARG A 74 11.75 -1.94 -0.95
C ARG A 74 11.96 -1.96 0.56
N TYR A 75 11.44 -2.99 1.19
CA TYR A 75 11.71 -3.23 2.60
C TYR A 75 13.10 -3.86 2.75
N LEU A 76 13.89 -3.26 3.64
CA LEU A 76 15.28 -3.66 3.91
C LEU A 76 15.36 -4.52 5.17
N ASP A 77 14.46 -4.27 6.12
CA ASP A 77 14.38 -4.98 7.40
C ASP A 77 12.94 -4.94 7.90
N THR A 78 12.40 -6.12 8.20
CA THR A 78 11.06 -6.32 8.77
C THR A 78 11.01 -7.65 9.55
N PRO A 79 9.97 -7.90 10.37
CA PRO A 79 9.81 -9.19 11.04
C PRO A 79 9.69 -10.40 10.11
N VAL A 80 9.45 -10.20 8.80
CA VAL A 80 9.34 -11.25 7.77
C VAL A 80 10.47 -11.23 6.74
N GLY A 81 11.56 -10.50 7.03
CA GLY A 81 12.70 -10.32 6.13
C GLY A 81 12.51 -9.16 5.15
N SER A 82 13.39 -9.10 4.15
CA SER A 82 13.33 -8.10 3.08
C SER A 82 12.37 -8.54 1.98
N TYR A 83 11.65 -7.57 1.38
CA TYR A 83 10.74 -7.81 0.26
C TYR A 83 10.42 -6.51 -0.47
N ASP A 84 9.89 -6.63 -1.68
CA ASP A 84 9.40 -5.51 -2.47
C ASP A 84 7.87 -5.43 -2.41
N GLU A 85 7.33 -4.21 -2.52
CA GLU A 85 5.89 -3.92 -2.41
C GLU A 85 5.48 -2.81 -3.38
N VAL A 86 4.32 -2.96 -3.99
CA VAL A 86 3.58 -1.90 -4.66
C VAL A 86 2.23 -1.73 -3.97
N LEU A 87 1.81 -0.48 -3.78
CA LEU A 87 0.50 -0.20 -3.20
C LEU A 87 -0.18 1.01 -3.84
N GLY A 88 -1.50 0.98 -3.77
CA GLY A 88 -2.36 2.13 -4.00
C GLY A 88 -3.27 2.33 -2.79
N ALA A 89 -3.19 3.52 -2.18
CA ALA A 89 -4.05 3.93 -1.07
C ALA A 89 -4.94 5.09 -1.51
N VAL A 90 -6.17 5.09 -1.02
CA VAL A 90 -7.14 6.16 -1.25
C VAL A 90 -7.36 6.92 0.04
N ALA A 91 -7.09 8.22 0.01
CA ALA A 91 -7.28 9.10 1.15
C ALA A 91 -8.74 9.56 1.25
N VAL A 92 -9.34 9.33 2.43
CA VAL A 92 -10.70 9.72 2.77
C VAL A 92 -10.67 10.75 3.89
N LEU A 93 -11.37 11.87 3.70
CA LEU A 93 -11.57 12.88 4.73
C LEU A 93 -12.81 12.52 5.56
N HIS A 94 -12.59 12.02 6.77
CA HIS A 94 -13.61 11.63 7.72
C HIS A 94 -13.59 12.58 8.93
N ARG A 95 -14.70 13.25 9.23
CA ARG A 95 -14.81 14.21 10.36
C ARG A 95 -13.64 15.21 10.45
N GLY A 96 -13.19 15.73 9.29
CA GLY A 96 -12.09 16.70 9.22
C GLY A 96 -10.67 16.08 9.33
N ARG A 97 -10.53 14.77 9.44
CA ARG A 97 -9.25 14.07 9.52
C ARG A 97 -9.04 13.18 8.29
N ALA A 98 -7.84 13.22 7.71
CA ALA A 98 -7.49 12.33 6.61
C ALA A 98 -7.09 10.95 7.16
N ARG A 99 -7.61 9.90 6.50
CA ARG A 99 -7.20 8.51 6.70
C ARG A 99 -7.06 7.83 5.35
N GLY A 100 -6.07 6.96 5.21
CA GLY A 100 -5.88 6.15 4.00
C GLY A 100 -6.56 4.80 4.14
N SER A 101 -7.13 4.30 3.05
CA SER A 101 -7.50 2.89 2.93
C SER A 101 -6.78 2.33 1.71
N VAL A 102 -6.31 1.09 1.81
CA VAL A 102 -5.51 0.43 0.77
C VAL A 102 -6.36 -0.63 0.08
N PRO A 103 -6.96 -0.35 -1.09
CA PRO A 103 -7.70 -1.35 -1.85
C PRO A 103 -6.81 -2.23 -2.74
N PHE A 104 -5.55 -1.83 -2.98
CA PHE A 104 -4.58 -2.57 -3.78
C PHE A 104 -3.22 -2.62 -3.12
N MET A 105 -2.64 -3.81 -3.02
CA MET A 105 -1.28 -4.02 -2.55
C MET A 105 -0.76 -5.35 -3.09
N ALA A 106 0.50 -5.38 -3.56
CA ALA A 106 1.15 -6.62 -3.95
C ALA A 106 2.60 -6.65 -3.48
N VAL A 107 3.10 -7.86 -3.20
CA VAL A 107 4.43 -8.13 -2.62
C VAL A 107 5.07 -9.34 -3.28
N ASP A 108 6.38 -9.53 -3.12
CA ASP A 108 7.10 -10.75 -3.53
C ASP A 108 7.37 -11.72 -2.37
N SER A 109 6.69 -11.55 -1.23
CA SER A 109 6.88 -12.36 -0.01
C SER A 109 5.56 -12.95 0.48
N LEU A 110 5.47 -14.29 0.54
CA LEU A 110 4.31 -14.99 1.11
C LEU A 110 4.12 -14.67 2.59
N ALA A 111 5.20 -14.56 3.36
CA ALA A 111 5.13 -14.21 4.78
C ALA A 111 4.59 -12.79 4.99
N SER A 112 5.01 -11.82 4.14
CA SER A 112 4.48 -10.47 4.14
C SER A 112 3.00 -10.44 3.72
N LEU A 113 2.61 -11.24 2.73
CA LEU A 113 1.23 -11.37 2.28
C LEU A 113 0.31 -11.81 3.42
N VAL A 114 0.64 -12.93 4.08
CA VAL A 114 -0.16 -13.45 5.20
C VAL A 114 -0.18 -12.47 6.36
N GLY A 115 0.98 -11.93 6.77
CA GLY A 115 1.06 -10.98 7.88
C GLY A 115 0.27 -9.70 7.62
N GLY A 116 0.30 -9.17 6.41
CA GLY A 116 -0.47 -7.99 6.03
C GLY A 116 -1.97 -8.21 6.08
N ARG A 117 -2.44 -9.36 5.57
CA ARG A 117 -3.86 -9.73 5.62
C ARG A 117 -4.33 -9.99 7.04
N MET A 118 -3.58 -10.75 7.84
CA MET A 118 -3.96 -11.11 9.20
C MET A 118 -3.91 -9.95 10.19
N ASN A 119 -2.87 -9.11 10.13
CA ASN A 119 -2.64 -8.07 11.14
C ASN A 119 -3.35 -6.75 10.83
N TRP A 120 -3.65 -6.45 9.56
CA TRP A 120 -4.17 -5.13 9.16
C TRP A 120 -5.25 -5.19 8.08
N SER A 121 -5.75 -6.36 7.71
CA SER A 121 -6.71 -6.52 6.62
C SER A 121 -6.25 -5.83 5.31
N LEU A 122 -4.94 -5.86 5.03
CA LEU A 122 -4.36 -5.34 3.79
C LEU A 122 -4.53 -6.36 2.67
N PRO A 123 -5.08 -6.00 1.50
CA PRO A 123 -5.37 -6.94 0.41
C PRO A 123 -4.10 -7.32 -0.38
N LYS A 124 -3.09 -7.83 0.30
CA LYS A 124 -1.83 -8.23 -0.32
C LYS A 124 -2.03 -9.41 -1.26
N SER A 125 -1.49 -9.31 -2.47
CA SER A 125 -1.34 -10.38 -3.46
C SER A 125 0.13 -10.59 -3.80
N LEU A 126 0.46 -11.60 -4.61
CA LEU A 126 1.83 -11.80 -5.11
C LEU A 126 2.07 -11.03 -6.40
N ALA A 127 3.31 -10.56 -6.56
CA ALA A 127 3.80 -9.93 -7.77
C ALA A 127 5.29 -10.22 -7.99
N GLU A 128 5.72 -10.07 -9.24
CA GLU A 128 7.14 -10.04 -9.61
C GLU A 128 7.61 -8.60 -9.65
N PHE A 129 8.83 -8.36 -9.15
CA PHE A 129 9.42 -7.03 -9.11
C PHE A 129 10.72 -6.96 -9.90
N THR A 130 10.96 -5.79 -10.52
CA THR A 130 12.23 -5.47 -11.19
C THR A 130 12.63 -4.04 -10.90
N GLY A 131 13.93 -3.76 -10.91
CA GLY A 131 14.48 -2.41 -10.67
C GLY A 131 14.59 -2.06 -9.19
N ALA A 132 14.54 -0.75 -8.90
CA ALA A 132 14.68 -0.24 -7.54
C ALA A 132 13.94 1.10 -7.36
N PRO A 133 13.43 1.41 -6.15
CA PRO A 133 12.75 2.66 -5.86
C PRO A 133 13.77 3.77 -5.53
N ALA A 134 14.56 4.14 -6.54
CA ALA A 134 15.62 5.13 -6.41
C ALA A 134 15.50 6.25 -7.44
N ALA A 135 16.16 7.39 -7.19
CA ALA A 135 16.20 8.50 -8.12
C ALA A 135 16.83 8.08 -9.47
N GLY A 136 16.18 8.41 -10.57
CA GLY A 136 16.62 8.07 -11.92
C GLY A 136 16.41 6.60 -12.33
N SER A 137 15.95 5.75 -11.41
CA SER A 137 15.64 4.35 -11.69
C SER A 137 14.15 4.13 -11.88
N THR A 138 13.80 3.08 -12.61
CA THR A 138 12.44 2.57 -12.71
C THR A 138 12.30 1.33 -11.83
N MET A 139 11.26 1.29 -11.00
CA MET A 139 10.81 0.06 -10.36
C MET A 139 9.48 -0.36 -10.98
N SER A 140 9.35 -1.65 -11.26
CA SER A 140 8.13 -2.21 -11.86
C SER A 140 7.68 -3.41 -11.04
N ALA A 141 6.37 -3.55 -10.95
CA ALA A 141 5.68 -4.70 -10.37
C ALA A 141 4.67 -5.26 -11.38
N SER A 142 4.56 -6.58 -11.48
CA SER A 142 3.58 -7.24 -12.36
C SER A 142 2.95 -8.44 -11.69
N GLY A 143 1.65 -8.59 -11.88
CA GLY A 143 0.84 -9.73 -11.46
C GLY A 143 -0.09 -10.18 -12.59
N ALA A 144 -1.05 -11.04 -12.26
CA ALA A 144 -1.98 -11.57 -13.25
C ALA A 144 -2.86 -10.46 -13.84
N GLY A 145 -2.63 -10.11 -15.10
CA GLY A 145 -3.41 -9.12 -15.84
C GLY A 145 -3.14 -7.66 -15.49
N TRP A 146 -2.07 -7.34 -14.74
CA TRP A 146 -1.70 -5.96 -14.43
C TRP A 146 -0.19 -5.74 -14.34
N ARG A 147 0.21 -4.50 -14.58
CA ARG A 147 1.57 -4.00 -14.39
C ARG A 147 1.53 -2.57 -13.90
N VAL A 148 2.40 -2.24 -12.95
CA VAL A 148 2.64 -0.87 -12.48
C VAL A 148 4.12 -0.58 -12.57
N SER A 149 4.52 0.58 -13.09
CA SER A 149 5.90 1.05 -13.04
C SER A 149 5.96 2.50 -12.57
N ALA A 150 7.04 2.84 -11.85
CA ALA A 150 7.29 4.19 -11.38
C ALA A 150 8.74 4.58 -11.60
N THR A 151 8.95 5.76 -12.20
CA THR A 151 10.27 6.37 -12.42
C THR A 151 10.29 7.74 -11.79
N ALA A 152 11.19 7.97 -10.81
CA ALA A 152 11.27 9.23 -10.09
C ALA A 152 12.46 10.07 -10.53
N ARG A 153 12.24 11.38 -10.72
CA ARG A 153 13.29 12.38 -10.92
C ARG A 153 13.24 13.37 -9.77
N THR A 154 14.29 13.39 -8.96
CA THR A 154 14.41 14.30 -7.82
C THR A 154 14.68 15.73 -8.26
N GLY A 155 14.10 16.71 -7.55
CA GLY A 155 14.19 18.14 -7.85
C GLY A 155 14.84 18.98 -6.74
N GLY A 156 15.55 18.35 -5.77
CA GLY A 156 16.15 19.10 -4.68
C GLY A 156 16.89 18.21 -3.68
N PRO A 157 17.50 18.82 -2.65
CA PRO A 157 18.21 18.08 -1.61
C PRO A 157 17.24 17.22 -0.76
N ALA A 158 17.83 16.26 -0.04
CA ALA A 158 17.10 15.51 0.97
C ALA A 158 16.65 16.41 2.11
N VAL A 159 15.41 16.26 2.54
CA VAL A 159 14.85 16.92 3.72
C VAL A 159 14.45 15.87 4.75
N PRO A 160 14.81 16.07 6.04
CA PRO A 160 14.37 15.17 7.09
C PRO A 160 12.86 15.30 7.29
N VAL A 161 12.19 14.17 7.47
CA VAL A 161 10.73 14.13 7.66
C VAL A 161 10.35 13.21 8.82
N LYS A 162 9.30 13.64 9.52
CA LYS A 162 8.54 12.79 10.44
C LYS A 162 7.09 12.86 10.00
N LEU A 163 6.54 11.71 9.65
CA LEU A 163 5.18 11.61 9.14
C LEU A 163 4.37 10.68 10.05
N ALA A 164 3.11 11.04 10.23
CA ALA A 164 2.12 10.15 10.80
C ALA A 164 0.98 9.99 9.80
N GLY A 165 0.59 8.76 9.54
CA GLY A 165 -0.53 8.41 8.68
C GLY A 165 -1.52 7.54 9.43
N ARG A 166 -2.81 7.73 9.17
CA ARG A 166 -3.85 6.87 9.70
C ARG A 166 -4.31 5.94 8.58
N LEU A 167 -4.16 4.64 8.81
CA LEU A 167 -4.65 3.58 7.95
C LEU A 167 -6.00 3.10 8.50
N ALA A 168 -7.04 3.04 7.68
CA ALA A 168 -8.34 2.51 8.04
C ALA A 168 -8.71 1.40 7.05
N GLN A 169 -8.93 0.18 7.55
CA GLN A 169 -9.30 -0.97 6.73
C GLN A 169 -10.58 -1.62 7.25
N TRP A 170 -11.39 -2.12 6.33
CA TRP A 170 -12.52 -2.96 6.67
C TRP A 170 -12.05 -4.40 6.93
N TRP A 171 -12.61 -5.03 7.94
CA TRP A 171 -12.26 -6.41 8.33
C TRP A 171 -13.40 -7.37 8.04
N PRO A 172 -13.11 -8.66 7.79
CA PRO A 172 -14.14 -9.68 7.48
C PRO A 172 -15.21 -9.88 8.56
N ASP A 173 -14.99 -9.40 9.77
CA ASP A 173 -15.98 -9.37 10.85
C ASP A 173 -16.94 -8.16 10.78
N GLY A 174 -16.83 -7.35 9.74
CA GLY A 174 -17.69 -6.18 9.51
C GLY A 174 -17.23 -4.90 10.21
N ILE A 175 -16.08 -4.91 10.88
CA ILE A 175 -15.58 -3.77 11.67
C ILE A 175 -14.48 -3.04 10.91
N VAL A 176 -14.54 -1.71 10.89
CA VAL A 176 -13.43 -0.87 10.43
C VAL A 176 -12.44 -0.67 11.57
N ARG A 177 -11.18 -1.08 11.37
CA ARG A 177 -10.10 -0.83 12.32
C ARG A 177 -9.07 0.14 11.75
N GLU A 178 -8.41 0.83 12.64
CA GLU A 178 -7.40 1.84 12.30
C GLU A 178 -6.05 1.52 12.94
N SER A 179 -4.99 1.87 12.19
CA SER A 179 -3.61 1.88 12.69
C SER A 179 -2.98 3.24 12.45
N VAL A 180 -2.21 3.75 13.39
CA VAL A 180 -1.50 5.02 13.24
C VAL A 180 -0.03 4.74 12.92
N LEU A 181 0.27 4.72 11.64
CA LEU A 181 1.64 4.56 11.14
C LEU A 181 2.46 5.79 11.50
N GLN A 182 3.62 5.58 12.11
CA GLN A 182 4.60 6.63 12.40
C GLN A 182 5.89 6.35 11.65
N SER A 183 6.37 7.32 10.89
CA SER A 183 7.59 7.17 10.12
C SER A 183 8.55 8.34 10.35
N LYS A 184 9.86 8.03 10.24
CA LYS A 184 10.95 9.00 10.24
C LYS A 184 11.98 8.63 9.18
N GLY A 185 12.53 9.61 8.52
CA GLY A 185 13.52 9.39 7.47
C GLY A 185 13.90 10.68 6.79
N SER A 186 14.43 10.55 5.59
CA SER A 186 14.70 11.66 4.68
C SER A 186 14.04 11.41 3.34
N MET A 187 13.57 12.46 2.70
CA MET A 187 12.98 12.38 1.36
C MET A 187 13.52 13.49 0.45
N HIS A 188 13.65 13.16 -0.83
CA HIS A 188 13.86 14.12 -1.90
C HIS A 188 12.52 14.40 -2.60
N PRO A 189 12.08 15.67 -2.72
CA PRO A 189 10.96 16.00 -3.61
C PRO A 189 11.24 15.50 -5.03
N ALA A 190 10.23 14.95 -5.68
CA ALA A 190 10.39 14.36 -6.99
C ALA A 190 9.16 14.58 -7.87
N LEU A 191 9.37 14.49 -9.19
CA LEU A 191 8.33 14.19 -10.16
C LEU A 191 8.41 12.69 -10.48
N VAL A 192 7.28 12.00 -10.38
CA VAL A 192 7.17 10.56 -10.59
C VAL A 192 6.32 10.30 -11.81
N ARG A 193 6.91 9.66 -12.82
CA ARG A 193 6.18 9.10 -13.96
C ARG A 193 5.68 7.72 -13.58
N VAL A 194 4.39 7.54 -13.65
CA VAL A 194 3.69 6.30 -13.34
C VAL A 194 3.04 5.75 -14.58
N GLU A 195 3.24 4.47 -14.84
CA GLU A 195 2.55 3.71 -15.88
C GLU A 195 1.76 2.60 -15.21
N VAL A 196 0.52 2.42 -15.61
CA VAL A 196 -0.38 1.39 -15.08
C VAL A 196 -1.09 0.75 -16.26
N GLU A 197 -0.93 -0.55 -16.37
CA GLU A 197 -1.66 -1.40 -17.29
C GLU A 197 -2.47 -2.40 -16.46
N SER A 198 -3.75 -2.58 -16.76
CA SER A 198 -4.59 -3.56 -16.08
C SER A 198 -5.77 -3.96 -16.97
N THR A 199 -6.15 -5.22 -16.88
CA THR A 199 -7.42 -5.72 -17.42
C THR A 199 -8.62 -5.43 -16.49
N GLY A 200 -8.35 -5.01 -15.26
CA GLY A 200 -9.31 -4.58 -14.25
C GLY A 200 -9.28 -3.07 -14.03
N PRO A 201 -9.86 -2.57 -12.92
CA PRO A 201 -10.05 -1.15 -12.66
C PRO A 201 -8.78 -0.40 -12.20
N LEU A 202 -7.65 -1.06 -11.98
CA LEU A 202 -6.46 -0.45 -11.36
C LEU A 202 -5.98 0.81 -12.09
N ALA A 203 -5.94 0.78 -13.43
CA ALA A 203 -5.50 1.92 -14.23
C ALA A 203 -6.44 3.14 -14.13
N ASP A 204 -7.73 2.94 -13.84
CA ASP A 204 -8.73 4.00 -13.77
C ASP A 204 -8.57 4.86 -12.52
N TRP A 205 -8.02 4.30 -11.44
CA TRP A 205 -7.93 4.98 -10.17
C TRP A 205 -6.50 5.20 -9.64
N LEU A 206 -5.52 4.31 -9.92
CA LEU A 206 -4.13 4.50 -9.49
C LEU A 206 -3.40 5.59 -10.31
N ARG A 207 -4.01 6.04 -11.39
CA ARG A 207 -3.65 7.23 -12.17
C ARG A 207 -2.29 7.15 -12.85
N PRO A 208 -2.18 6.55 -14.05
CA PRO A 208 -0.98 6.73 -14.89
C PRO A 208 -0.76 8.22 -15.20
N GLY A 209 0.50 8.61 -15.35
CA GLY A 209 0.87 9.99 -15.68
C GLY A 209 2.08 10.52 -14.90
N LEU A 210 2.25 11.84 -14.92
CA LEU A 210 3.31 12.53 -14.16
C LEU A 210 2.70 13.16 -12.90
N HIS A 211 3.25 12.81 -11.75
CA HIS A 211 2.74 13.21 -10.45
C HIS A 211 3.81 13.85 -9.57
N VAL A 212 3.38 14.71 -8.65
CA VAL A 212 4.24 15.12 -7.54
C VAL A 212 4.44 13.94 -6.59
N GLY A 213 5.65 13.84 -6.04
CA GLY A 213 5.99 12.72 -5.19
C GLY A 213 7.31 12.94 -4.46
N ALA A 214 7.88 11.85 -3.99
CA ALA A 214 9.17 11.85 -3.32
C ALA A 214 9.92 10.53 -3.53
N VAL A 215 11.25 10.61 -3.45
CA VAL A 215 12.13 9.46 -3.26
C VAL A 215 12.55 9.45 -1.79
N ILE A 216 12.32 8.34 -1.14
CA ILE A 216 12.71 8.05 0.24
C ILE A 216 13.87 7.05 0.18
N GLU A 217 15.08 7.50 0.48
CA GLU A 217 16.26 6.64 0.41
C GLU A 217 16.33 5.66 1.59
N ARG A 218 15.94 6.15 2.77
CA ARG A 218 15.83 5.35 3.97
C ARG A 218 14.80 5.95 4.92
N ALA A 219 13.81 5.15 5.26
CA ALA A 219 12.86 5.46 6.33
C ALA A 219 12.78 4.29 7.30
N LYS A 220 12.47 4.61 8.56
CA LYS A 220 11.99 3.65 9.54
C LYS A 220 10.56 3.98 9.89
N PHE A 221 9.72 2.99 10.02
CA PHE A 221 8.36 3.18 10.50
C PHE A 221 7.91 2.03 11.38
N LEU A 222 7.00 2.37 12.29
CA LEU A 222 6.27 1.42 13.11
C LEU A 222 4.84 1.33 12.60
N LEU A 223 4.39 0.11 12.32
CA LEU A 223 3.00 -0.20 12.02
C LEU A 223 2.42 -0.94 13.23
N PRO A 224 1.65 -0.26 14.09
CA PRO A 224 1.09 -0.84 15.30
C PRO A 224 -0.08 -1.76 14.99
N GLU A 225 -0.55 -2.46 16.00
CA GLU A 225 -1.77 -3.24 15.94
C GLU A 225 -2.96 -2.36 15.53
N ALA A 226 -3.85 -2.94 14.72
CA ALA A 226 -5.09 -2.27 14.32
C ALA A 226 -6.11 -2.33 15.47
N THR A 227 -6.71 -1.19 15.78
CA THR A 227 -7.73 -1.04 16.83
C THR A 227 -9.04 -0.53 16.23
N GLU A 228 -10.16 -0.79 16.88
CA GLU A 228 -11.44 -0.24 16.44
C GLU A 228 -11.36 1.29 16.40
N GLY A 229 -11.82 1.86 15.27
CA GLY A 229 -11.83 3.30 15.07
C GLY A 229 -12.81 4.00 16.03
N ALA A 230 -12.39 5.15 16.59
CA ALA A 230 -13.21 5.97 17.45
C ALA A 230 -14.18 6.86 16.68
#